data_2eb55afb935c05969e5c3db8c8923461
#
_entry.id   2eb55afb935c05969e5c3db8c8923461
#
_cell.length_a   1.000
_cell.length_b   1.000
_cell.length_c   1.000
_cell.angle_alpha   90.00
_cell.angle_beta   90.00
_cell.angle_gamma   90.00
#
_symmetry.space_group_name_H-M   'P 1'
#
loop_
_entity.id
_entity.type
_entity.pdbx_description
1 polymer ?
#
loop_
_entity_poly.entity_id
_entity_poly.type
_entity_poly.pdbx_seq_one_letter_code
_entity_poly.pdbx_strand_id
1 'polypeptide(L)'
;WFEIHSINTARGECFFYILPDGTTLLIDAAGANPNDDELEGHGYPLAPAKPSGDISSSQVIIDYLHHYLPEVSEGKIDYAVLTHYHGDHMGVLTDDMPTHEDGGFTICGITDVGSRIPFKVVYDRGSLYDRPSKNSFSGATPKRYENYLKYIEWSSKTHGTERRSAVAGAADEIRMIHSPESYAPFSVRTVASNGNVWDGKEDRSS
;
A
#
# COMPACT_ATOMS: atom_id res chain seq x y z
N TRP A 1 16.90 -14.53 6.13
CA TRP A 1 16.20 -14.75 4.88
C TRP A 1 15.63 -13.43 4.38
N PHE A 2 15.50 -13.28 3.07
CA PHE A 2 14.68 -12.24 2.44
C PHE A 2 13.50 -12.94 1.78
N GLU A 3 12.29 -12.54 2.12
CA GLU A 3 11.07 -13.19 1.64
C GLU A 3 10.28 -12.23 0.74
N ILE A 4 9.70 -12.78 -0.31
CA ILE A 4 8.84 -12.05 -1.26
C ILE A 4 7.54 -12.82 -1.39
N HIS A 5 6.45 -12.21 -0.97
CA HIS A 5 5.11 -12.76 -1.05
C HIS A 5 4.32 -12.00 -2.13
N SER A 6 3.94 -12.69 -3.20
CA SER A 6 3.03 -12.16 -4.19
C SER A 6 1.62 -12.63 -3.86
N ILE A 7 0.79 -11.72 -3.39
CA ILE A 7 -0.58 -12.05 -2.97
C ILE A 7 -1.52 -11.85 -4.16
N ASN A 8 -2.22 -12.92 -4.53
CA ASN A 8 -3.18 -12.86 -5.62
C ASN A 8 -4.46 -12.13 -5.19
N THR A 9 -4.64 -10.93 -5.68
CA THR A 9 -5.81 -10.07 -5.45
C THR A 9 -6.86 -10.17 -6.56
N ALA A 10 -6.80 -11.21 -7.40
CA ALA A 10 -7.57 -11.41 -8.61
C ALA A 10 -7.28 -10.38 -9.72
N ARG A 11 -7.12 -9.12 -9.40
CA ARG A 11 -6.69 -8.03 -10.27
C ARG A 11 -5.97 -6.98 -9.44
N GLY A 12 -4.90 -6.43 -10.02
CA GLY A 12 -4.05 -5.46 -9.35
C GLY A 12 -2.94 -6.11 -8.53
N GLU A 13 -2.33 -5.35 -7.67
CA GLU A 13 -1.07 -5.74 -7.04
C GLU A 13 -1.15 -5.70 -5.52
N CYS A 14 -0.51 -6.69 -4.90
CA CYS A 14 -0.22 -6.71 -3.47
C CYS A 14 1.03 -7.56 -3.26
N PHE A 15 2.12 -6.93 -2.88
CA PHE A 15 3.36 -7.61 -2.54
C PHE A 15 3.72 -7.35 -1.08
N PHE A 16 4.06 -8.39 -0.37
CA PHE A 16 4.56 -8.29 0.99
C PHE A 16 5.98 -8.84 1.05
N TYR A 17 6.86 -8.10 1.69
CA TYR A 17 8.28 -8.44 1.83
C TYR A 17 8.65 -8.49 3.30
N ILE A 18 9.48 -9.48 3.65
CA ILE A 18 10.14 -9.55 4.95
C ILE A 18 11.65 -9.47 4.70
N LEU A 19 12.26 -8.39 5.16
CA LEU A 19 13.69 -8.16 5.05
C LEU A 19 14.45 -9.07 6.03
N PRO A 20 15.77 -9.27 5.85
CA PRO A 20 16.51 -10.25 6.63
C PRO A 20 16.42 -10.12 8.14
N ASP A 21 16.19 -8.91 8.67
CA ASP A 21 16.05 -8.62 10.10
C ASP A 21 14.58 -8.64 10.60
N GLY A 22 13.64 -9.04 9.74
CA GLY A 22 12.22 -9.03 10.05
C GLY A 22 11.52 -7.70 9.77
N THR A 23 12.21 -6.69 9.23
CA THR A 23 11.56 -5.46 8.76
C THR A 23 10.58 -5.77 7.64
N THR A 24 9.39 -5.19 7.69
CA THR A 24 8.28 -5.50 6.80
C THR A 24 8.02 -4.37 5.82
N LEU A 25 7.69 -4.74 4.56
CA LEU A 25 7.31 -3.82 3.50
C LEU A 25 6.09 -4.37 2.76
N LEU A 26 5.03 -3.58 2.68
CA LEU A 26 3.86 -3.84 1.84
C LEU A 26 3.87 -2.90 0.64
N ILE A 27 3.72 -3.42 -0.57
CA ILE A 27 3.56 -2.62 -1.78
C ILE A 27 2.16 -2.87 -2.33
N ASP A 28 1.34 -1.83 -2.34
CA ASP A 28 -0.06 -1.82 -2.71
C ASP A 28 -0.92 -2.81 -1.89
N ALA A 29 -2.20 -2.60 -1.89
CA ALA A 29 -3.18 -3.51 -1.30
C ALA A 29 -4.44 -3.45 -2.17
N ALA A 30 -4.29 -3.93 -3.39
CA ALA A 30 -5.37 -3.98 -4.34
C ALA A 30 -6.43 -4.99 -3.91
N GLY A 31 -7.60 -4.81 -4.41
CA GLY A 31 -8.68 -5.76 -4.28
C GLY A 31 -9.74 -5.40 -5.28
N ALA A 32 -9.95 -6.27 -6.25
CA ALA A 32 -11.10 -6.17 -7.11
C ALA A 32 -12.31 -6.78 -6.41
N ASN A 33 -13.37 -6.01 -6.28
CA ASN A 33 -14.67 -6.60 -6.02
C ASN A 33 -15.12 -7.29 -7.34
N PRO A 34 -15.50 -8.58 -7.31
CA PRO A 34 -16.03 -9.24 -8.52
C PRO A 34 -17.25 -8.55 -9.13
N ASN A 35 -17.91 -7.67 -8.37
CA ASN A 35 -19.06 -6.88 -8.83
C ASN A 35 -18.67 -5.43 -9.20
N ASP A 36 -17.39 -5.16 -9.49
CA ASP A 36 -16.93 -3.83 -9.81
C ASP A 36 -17.22 -3.49 -11.28
N ASP A 37 -18.16 -2.57 -11.51
CA ASP A 37 -18.54 -2.09 -12.84
C ASP A 37 -17.38 -1.48 -13.63
N GLU A 38 -16.35 -0.96 -12.97
CA GLU A 38 -15.12 -0.49 -13.63
C GLU A 38 -14.38 -1.63 -14.35
N LEU A 39 -14.65 -2.89 -13.99
CA LEU A 39 -14.01 -4.07 -14.55
C LEU A 39 -14.80 -4.70 -15.70
N GLU A 40 -16.11 -4.47 -15.79
CA GLU A 40 -16.95 -5.04 -16.85
C GLU A 40 -16.52 -4.60 -18.26
N GLY A 41 -15.94 -3.41 -18.41
CA GLY A 41 -15.50 -2.88 -19.71
C GLY A 41 -14.19 -3.47 -20.25
N HIS A 42 -13.45 -4.26 -19.51
CA HIS A 42 -12.10 -4.69 -19.89
C HIS A 42 -12.01 -6.12 -20.45
N GLY A 43 -13.10 -6.88 -20.47
CA GLY A 43 -13.17 -8.17 -21.19
C GLY A 43 -12.32 -9.32 -20.60
N TYR A 44 -11.68 -9.13 -19.46
CA TYR A 44 -10.90 -10.16 -18.79
C TYR A 44 -11.68 -10.75 -17.62
N PRO A 45 -11.87 -12.07 -17.57
CA PRO A 45 -12.49 -12.70 -16.41
C PRO A 45 -11.61 -12.50 -15.18
N LEU A 46 -12.22 -12.07 -14.08
CA LEU A 46 -11.55 -12.06 -12.78
C LEU A 46 -11.34 -13.49 -12.28
N ALA A 47 -10.20 -13.75 -11.67
CA ALA A 47 -10.03 -14.98 -10.92
C ALA A 47 -11.05 -14.99 -9.77
N PRO A 48 -11.70 -16.14 -9.50
CA PRO A 48 -12.63 -16.24 -8.39
C PRO A 48 -11.90 -15.99 -7.08
N ALA A 49 -12.54 -15.23 -6.19
CA ALA A 49 -12.02 -14.98 -4.85
C ALA A 49 -11.76 -16.29 -4.09
N LYS A 50 -10.67 -16.35 -3.36
CA LYS A 50 -10.27 -17.48 -2.53
C LYS A 50 -10.06 -16.97 -1.09
N PRO A 51 -10.44 -17.75 -0.08
CA PRO A 51 -11.02 -19.11 -0.11
C PRO A 51 -12.48 -19.15 -0.50
N SER A 52 -13.22 -18.03 -0.47
CA SER A 52 -14.62 -17.96 -0.90
C SER A 52 -14.95 -16.58 -1.50
N GLY A 53 -16.04 -16.49 -2.28
CA GLY A 53 -16.56 -15.24 -2.83
C GLY A 53 -17.20 -14.30 -1.81
N ASP A 54 -17.40 -14.75 -0.57
CA ASP A 54 -18.04 -13.97 0.48
C ASP A 54 -17.04 -13.15 1.32
N ILE A 55 -15.75 -13.31 1.06
CA ILE A 55 -14.67 -12.64 1.77
C ILE A 55 -14.11 -11.53 0.88
N SER A 56 -13.98 -10.31 1.41
CA SER A 56 -13.39 -9.19 0.68
C SER A 56 -11.90 -9.44 0.40
N SER A 57 -11.37 -8.88 -0.68
CA SER A 57 -9.96 -8.99 -1.01
C SER A 57 -9.06 -8.44 0.10
N SER A 58 -9.46 -7.34 0.73
CA SER A 58 -8.72 -6.78 1.87
C SER A 58 -8.71 -7.72 3.07
N GLN A 59 -9.81 -8.44 3.34
CA GLN A 59 -9.83 -9.44 4.41
C GLN A 59 -8.87 -10.59 4.12
N VAL A 60 -8.80 -11.07 2.88
CA VAL A 60 -7.82 -12.11 2.48
C VAL A 60 -6.39 -11.62 2.69
N ILE A 61 -6.09 -10.37 2.31
CA ILE A 61 -4.77 -9.77 2.55
C ILE A 61 -4.47 -9.69 4.04
N ILE A 62 -5.42 -9.22 4.85
CA ILE A 62 -5.28 -9.10 6.31
C ILE A 62 -5.01 -10.45 6.96
N ASP A 63 -5.78 -11.48 6.63
CA ASP A 63 -5.62 -12.84 7.17
C ASP A 63 -4.24 -13.40 6.78
N TYR A 64 -3.81 -13.16 5.53
CA TYR A 64 -2.50 -13.57 5.05
C TYR A 64 -1.37 -12.85 5.82
N LEU A 65 -1.46 -11.54 5.97
CA LEU A 65 -0.47 -10.75 6.70
C LEU A 65 -0.38 -11.17 8.17
N HIS A 66 -1.50 -11.39 8.85
CA HIS A 66 -1.50 -11.90 10.23
C HIS A 66 -0.81 -13.25 10.39
N HIS A 67 -0.84 -14.08 9.35
CA HIS A 67 -0.15 -15.37 9.38
C HIS A 67 1.38 -15.24 9.23
N TYR A 68 1.86 -14.24 8.47
CA TYR A 68 3.26 -14.11 8.10
C TYR A 68 3.99 -12.94 8.78
N LEU A 69 3.29 -12.05 9.47
CA LEU A 69 3.94 -10.94 10.18
C LEU A 69 4.94 -11.47 11.23
N PRO A 70 6.22 -11.06 11.17
CA PRO A 70 7.19 -11.44 12.19
C PRO A 70 6.82 -10.88 13.56
N GLU A 71 7.15 -11.60 14.64
CA GLU A 71 6.92 -11.13 16.01
C GLU A 71 7.57 -9.75 16.28
N VAL A 72 8.75 -9.50 15.71
CA VAL A 72 9.50 -8.24 15.84
C VAL A 72 8.75 -7.03 15.27
N SER A 73 7.80 -7.24 14.37
CA SER A 73 6.96 -6.17 13.80
C SER A 73 5.89 -5.66 14.79
N GLU A 74 5.63 -6.40 15.87
CA GLU A 74 4.61 -6.08 16.89
C GLU A 74 3.22 -5.88 16.28
N GLY A 75 2.88 -6.67 15.25
CA GLY A 75 1.59 -6.60 14.57
C GLY A 75 1.41 -5.36 13.67
N LYS A 76 2.51 -4.71 13.27
CA LYS A 76 2.51 -3.54 12.39
C LYS A 76 3.31 -3.83 11.12
N ILE A 77 3.06 -3.04 10.08
CA ILE A 77 3.89 -2.99 8.88
C ILE A 77 4.83 -1.79 9.00
N ASP A 78 6.14 -2.03 8.86
CA ASP A 78 7.13 -0.98 9.03
C ASP A 78 7.05 0.04 7.89
N TYR A 79 6.95 -0.45 6.66
CA TYR A 79 6.84 0.39 5.46
C TYR A 79 5.68 -0.06 4.59
N ALA A 80 4.84 0.86 4.16
CA ALA A 80 3.87 0.66 3.10
C ALA A 80 4.20 1.58 1.92
N VAL A 81 4.10 1.08 0.70
CA VAL A 81 4.25 1.85 -0.53
C VAL A 81 2.94 1.80 -1.29
N LEU A 82 2.32 2.95 -1.52
CA LEU A 82 1.21 3.08 -2.45
C LEU A 82 1.75 3.67 -3.76
N THR A 83 1.84 2.82 -4.79
CA THR A 83 2.47 3.19 -6.06
C THR A 83 1.67 4.28 -6.78
N HIS A 84 0.34 4.16 -6.78
CA HIS A 84 -0.57 5.18 -7.30
C HIS A 84 -2.03 4.94 -6.86
N TYR A 85 -2.95 5.84 -7.25
CA TYR A 85 -4.30 5.93 -6.68
C TYR A 85 -5.39 5.27 -7.53
N HIS A 86 -5.07 4.23 -8.32
CA HIS A 86 -6.06 3.43 -9.01
C HIS A 86 -6.60 2.30 -8.12
N GLY A 87 -7.80 1.81 -8.44
CA GLY A 87 -8.48 0.81 -7.63
C GLY A 87 -7.75 -0.54 -7.59
N ASP A 88 -7.05 -0.88 -8.65
CA ASP A 88 -6.22 -2.08 -8.78
C ASP A 88 -4.88 -2.01 -8.00
N HIS A 89 -4.63 -0.89 -7.28
CA HIS A 89 -3.48 -0.71 -6.40
C HIS A 89 -3.87 -0.36 -4.96
N MET A 90 -4.93 0.43 -4.76
CA MET A 90 -5.34 0.87 -3.43
C MET A 90 -6.65 0.29 -2.94
N GLY A 91 -7.32 -0.48 -3.78
CA GLY A 91 -8.68 -0.99 -3.55
C GLY A 91 -9.75 -0.17 -4.25
N VAL A 92 -10.80 -0.86 -4.65
CA VAL A 92 -11.98 -0.26 -5.28
C VAL A 92 -12.86 0.35 -4.21
N LEU A 93 -13.41 1.51 -4.51
CA LEU A 93 -14.33 2.24 -3.63
C LEU A 93 -15.73 2.21 -4.24
N THR A 94 -16.67 1.59 -3.52
CA THR A 94 -18.09 1.57 -3.89
C THR A 94 -18.95 2.22 -2.81
N ASP A 95 -20.17 2.66 -3.17
CA ASP A 95 -21.04 3.42 -2.27
C ASP A 95 -21.67 2.55 -1.15
N ASP A 96 -21.64 1.22 -1.29
CA ASP A 96 -22.16 0.24 -0.33
C ASP A 96 -21.13 -0.22 0.73
N MET A 97 -19.88 0.21 0.59
CA MET A 97 -18.82 -0.16 1.54
C MET A 97 -18.97 0.57 2.87
N PRO A 98 -18.61 -0.09 4.00
CA PRO A 98 -18.72 0.51 5.32
C PRO A 98 -17.74 1.69 5.49
N THR A 99 -18.17 2.67 6.29
CA THR A 99 -17.34 3.79 6.71
C THR A 99 -16.72 3.50 8.07
N HIS A 100 -15.46 3.82 8.23
CA HIS A 100 -14.75 3.72 9.51
C HIS A 100 -15.34 4.75 10.51
N GLU A 101 -15.75 4.28 11.69
CA GLU A 101 -16.52 5.07 12.65
C GLU A 101 -15.80 6.36 13.06
N ASP A 102 -14.54 6.26 13.50
CA ASP A 102 -13.76 7.40 13.99
C ASP A 102 -13.05 8.18 12.88
N GLY A 103 -12.73 7.53 11.77
CA GLY A 103 -11.90 8.13 10.70
C GLY A 103 -12.70 8.77 9.58
N GLY A 104 -13.96 8.42 9.42
CA GLY A 104 -14.84 8.96 8.38
C GLY A 104 -14.39 8.63 6.95
N PHE A 105 -13.55 7.62 6.77
CA PHE A 105 -13.14 7.07 5.48
C PHE A 105 -13.87 5.76 5.19
N THR A 106 -14.07 5.48 3.92
CA THR A 106 -14.62 4.18 3.48
C THR A 106 -13.56 3.10 3.60
N ILE A 107 -13.94 1.96 4.17
CA ILE A 107 -13.08 0.81 4.43
C ILE A 107 -12.96 -0.02 3.14
N CYS A 108 -11.81 0.05 2.46
CA CYS A 108 -11.52 -0.71 1.25
C CYS A 108 -10.01 -0.83 0.99
N GLY A 109 -9.56 -1.96 0.45
CA GLY A 109 -8.17 -2.16 0.07
C GLY A 109 -7.17 -1.69 1.13
N ILE A 110 -6.28 -0.76 0.75
CA ILE A 110 -5.22 -0.27 1.65
C ILE A 110 -5.74 0.42 2.92
N THR A 111 -6.93 1.05 2.88
CA THR A 111 -7.52 1.70 4.06
C THR A 111 -8.06 0.67 5.05
N ASP A 112 -8.58 -0.47 4.56
CA ASP A 112 -8.99 -1.59 5.40
C ASP A 112 -7.76 -2.27 6.02
N VAL A 113 -6.77 -2.62 5.21
CA VAL A 113 -5.53 -3.24 5.68
C VAL A 113 -4.88 -2.37 6.74
N GLY A 114 -4.64 -1.09 6.46
CA GLY A 114 -3.94 -0.19 7.38
C GLY A 114 -4.75 0.21 8.62
N SER A 115 -6.08 0.07 8.61
CA SER A 115 -6.90 0.27 9.82
C SER A 115 -6.79 -0.88 10.81
N ARG A 116 -6.48 -2.09 10.35
CA ARG A 116 -6.35 -3.30 11.18
C ARG A 116 -4.91 -3.68 11.45
N ILE A 117 -4.01 -3.39 10.53
CA ILE A 117 -2.57 -3.62 10.65
C ILE A 117 -1.88 -2.26 10.40
N PRO A 118 -1.61 -1.46 11.44
CA PRO A 118 -1.11 -0.11 11.27
C PRO A 118 0.23 -0.05 10.53
N PHE A 119 0.40 0.95 9.68
CA PHE A 119 1.66 1.25 9.00
C PHE A 119 2.47 2.25 9.81
N LYS A 120 3.79 2.04 9.97
CA LYS A 120 4.67 3.03 10.60
C LYS A 120 4.99 4.17 9.63
N VAL A 121 5.41 3.84 8.42
CA VAL A 121 5.71 4.82 7.36
C VAL A 121 4.98 4.43 6.09
N VAL A 122 4.33 5.40 5.46
CA VAL A 122 3.70 5.23 4.14
C VAL A 122 4.42 6.11 3.13
N TYR A 123 4.97 5.50 2.10
CA TYR A 123 5.49 6.17 0.92
C TYR A 123 4.44 6.19 -0.18
N ASP A 124 4.15 7.36 -0.71
CA ASP A 124 3.26 7.54 -1.85
C ASP A 124 3.81 8.61 -2.81
N ARG A 125 2.98 9.10 -3.70
CA ARG A 125 3.35 10.15 -4.65
C ARG A 125 3.54 11.53 -4.01
N GLY A 126 3.22 11.67 -2.72
CA GLY A 126 3.46 12.84 -1.89
C GLY A 126 2.54 14.02 -2.16
N SER A 127 2.79 15.09 -1.42
CA SER A 127 2.00 16.32 -1.41
C SER A 127 1.98 17.09 -2.75
N LEU A 128 2.87 16.76 -3.68
CA LEU A 128 2.80 17.30 -5.05
C LEU A 128 1.47 16.97 -5.74
N TYR A 129 0.79 15.93 -5.29
CA TYR A 129 -0.51 15.49 -5.78
C TYR A 129 -1.68 15.91 -4.89
N ASP A 130 -1.44 16.54 -3.73
CA ASP A 130 -2.48 17.03 -2.82
C ASP A 130 -3.34 18.13 -3.43
N ARG A 131 -2.86 18.74 -4.52
CA ARG A 131 -3.62 19.69 -5.35
C ARG A 131 -3.55 19.26 -6.81
N PRO A 132 -4.18 18.15 -7.17
CA PRO A 132 -4.18 17.71 -8.56
C PRO A 132 -4.76 18.81 -9.44
N SER A 133 -4.09 19.12 -10.55
CA SER A 133 -4.74 19.87 -11.60
C SER A 133 -5.97 19.08 -12.06
N LYS A 134 -7.01 19.75 -12.55
CA LYS A 134 -8.22 19.09 -13.05
C LYS A 134 -7.96 17.98 -14.08
N ASN A 135 -6.76 17.94 -14.65
CA ASN A 135 -6.30 16.98 -15.65
C ASN A 135 -5.44 15.83 -15.08
N SER A 136 -5.15 15.83 -13.76
CA SER A 136 -4.25 14.84 -13.15
C SER A 136 -4.96 13.56 -12.73
N PHE A 137 -6.26 13.63 -12.52
CA PHE A 137 -7.09 12.48 -12.16
C PHE A 137 -8.32 12.39 -13.05
N SER A 138 -8.70 11.18 -13.42
CA SER A 138 -9.89 10.86 -14.18
C SER A 138 -10.72 9.80 -13.47
N GLY A 139 -11.98 9.65 -13.85
CA GLY A 139 -12.87 8.62 -13.30
C GLY A 139 -13.05 8.72 -11.79
N ALA A 140 -12.99 7.59 -11.09
CA ALA A 140 -13.19 7.48 -9.65
C ALA A 140 -11.94 7.81 -8.81
N THR A 141 -10.79 8.10 -9.44
CA THR A 141 -9.51 8.35 -8.74
C THR A 141 -9.56 9.52 -7.75
N PRO A 142 -10.23 10.67 -8.04
CA PRO A 142 -10.35 11.76 -7.06
C PRO A 142 -11.03 11.34 -5.75
N LYS A 143 -12.13 10.60 -5.83
CA LYS A 143 -12.85 10.11 -4.64
C LYS A 143 -11.98 9.14 -3.82
N ARG A 144 -11.25 8.23 -4.49
CA ARG A 144 -10.34 7.29 -3.82
C ARG A 144 -9.21 8.03 -3.10
N TYR A 145 -8.64 9.03 -3.75
CA TYR A 145 -7.58 9.83 -3.16
C TYR A 145 -8.07 10.62 -1.93
N GLU A 146 -9.23 11.26 -1.99
CA GLU A 146 -9.84 11.92 -0.84
C GLU A 146 -10.10 10.94 0.31
N ASN A 147 -10.60 9.75 0.00
CA ASN A 147 -10.79 8.68 0.98
C ASN A 147 -9.48 8.26 1.65
N TYR A 148 -8.44 8.08 0.85
CA TYR A 148 -7.10 7.76 1.33
C TYR A 148 -6.53 8.86 2.24
N LEU A 149 -6.70 10.13 1.90
CA LEU A 149 -6.22 11.24 2.73
C LEU A 149 -6.90 11.28 4.10
N LYS A 150 -8.20 10.97 4.19
CA LYS A 150 -8.91 10.83 5.47
C LYS A 150 -8.32 9.68 6.31
N TYR A 151 -8.04 8.54 5.66
CA TYR A 151 -7.38 7.42 6.32
C TYR A 151 -6.00 7.83 6.85
N ILE A 152 -5.16 8.48 6.05
CA ILE A 152 -3.82 8.93 6.46
C ILE A 152 -3.92 9.90 7.65
N GLU A 153 -4.85 10.85 7.63
CA GLU A 153 -5.06 11.78 8.74
C GLU A 153 -5.44 11.05 10.03
N TRP A 154 -6.38 10.11 9.94
CA TRP A 154 -6.78 9.28 11.07
C TRP A 154 -5.64 8.41 11.58
N SER A 155 -4.95 7.70 10.69
CA SER A 155 -3.85 6.79 11.04
C SER A 155 -2.67 7.53 11.67
N SER A 156 -2.35 8.73 11.16
CA SER A 156 -1.32 9.60 11.76
C SER A 156 -1.67 10.00 13.20
N LYS A 157 -2.92 10.37 13.45
CA LYS A 157 -3.39 10.76 14.79
C LYS A 157 -3.47 9.58 15.76
N THR A 158 -3.89 8.42 15.28
CA THR A 158 -4.20 7.25 16.11
C THR A 158 -2.99 6.35 16.33
N HIS A 159 -2.18 6.17 15.30
CA HIS A 159 -1.07 5.20 15.27
C HIS A 159 0.30 5.85 15.10
N GLY A 160 0.36 7.15 14.83
CA GLY A 160 1.61 7.86 14.54
C GLY A 160 2.17 7.55 13.15
N THR A 161 1.33 7.12 12.21
CA THR A 161 1.75 6.84 10.83
C THR A 161 2.36 8.07 10.18
N GLU A 162 3.57 7.95 9.67
CA GLU A 162 4.24 9.00 8.90
C GLU A 162 3.96 8.82 7.41
N ARG A 163 3.55 9.89 6.73
CA ARG A 163 3.42 9.92 5.28
C ARG A 163 4.62 10.61 4.65
N ARG A 164 5.26 9.97 3.70
CA ARG A 164 6.45 10.47 2.98
C ARG A 164 6.29 10.33 1.47
N SER A 165 7.01 11.19 0.73
CA SER A 165 7.15 11.07 -0.74
C SER A 165 8.38 10.24 -1.06
N ALA A 166 8.26 9.30 -2.00
CA ALA A 166 9.40 8.55 -2.49
C ALA A 166 10.32 9.43 -3.36
N VAL A 167 11.63 9.30 -3.21
CA VAL A 167 12.65 10.07 -3.92
C VAL A 167 13.49 9.16 -4.82
N ALA A 168 13.47 9.40 -6.13
CA ALA A 168 14.28 8.63 -7.07
C ALA A 168 15.79 8.79 -6.78
N GLY A 169 16.47 7.67 -6.57
CA GLY A 169 17.88 7.58 -6.18
C GLY A 169 18.11 7.38 -4.67
N ALA A 170 17.09 7.53 -3.83
CA ALA A 170 17.23 7.28 -2.40
C ALA A 170 17.44 5.78 -2.08
N ALA A 171 18.39 5.50 -1.18
CA ALA A 171 18.70 4.17 -0.67
C ALA A 171 18.49 4.07 0.85
N ASP A 172 17.92 5.10 1.46
CA ASP A 172 17.71 5.25 2.90
C ASP A 172 16.22 5.25 3.29
N GLU A 173 15.31 5.22 2.32
CA GLU A 173 13.87 5.24 2.54
C GLU A 173 13.36 3.94 3.18
N ILE A 174 13.70 2.81 2.56
CA ILE A 174 13.33 1.48 3.02
C ILE A 174 14.61 0.76 3.43
N ARG A 175 14.75 0.54 4.73
CA ARG A 175 15.94 -0.07 5.31
C ARG A 175 15.56 -1.00 6.45
N MET A 176 16.40 -1.93 6.75
CA MET A 176 16.28 -2.75 7.95
C MET A 176 16.31 -1.85 9.21
N ILE A 177 15.36 -2.06 10.14
CA ILE A 177 15.21 -1.22 11.34
C ILE A 177 15.23 -2.00 12.66
N HIS A 178 15.19 -3.33 12.61
CA HIS A 178 15.17 -4.13 13.81
C HIS A 178 16.57 -4.60 14.23
N SER A 179 17.41 -5.02 13.28
CA SER A 179 18.79 -5.45 13.54
C SER A 179 19.68 -5.25 12.32
N PRO A 180 19.79 -4.02 11.79
CA PRO A 180 20.46 -3.76 10.52
C PRO A 180 21.95 -4.17 10.53
N GLU A 181 22.63 -4.08 11.66
CA GLU A 181 24.04 -4.42 11.83
C GLU A 181 24.33 -5.93 11.66
N SER A 182 23.30 -6.77 11.79
CA SER A 182 23.42 -8.23 11.71
C SER A 182 23.43 -8.74 10.27
N TYR A 183 23.07 -7.92 9.29
CA TYR A 183 22.74 -8.36 7.92
C TYR A 183 23.36 -7.47 6.83
N ALA A 184 24.48 -6.84 7.06
CA ALA A 184 25.14 -6.04 6.02
C ALA A 184 25.73 -6.93 4.90
N PRO A 185 25.71 -6.48 3.62
CA PRO A 185 25.14 -5.25 3.09
C PRO A 185 23.81 -5.49 2.35
N PHE A 186 22.69 -5.29 3.01
CA PHE A 186 21.36 -5.31 2.36
C PHE A 186 20.87 -3.87 2.15
N SER A 187 20.38 -3.55 0.96
CA SER A 187 19.82 -2.23 0.66
C SER A 187 18.64 -2.31 -0.29
N VAL A 188 17.71 -1.40 -0.12
CA VAL A 188 16.61 -1.15 -1.05
C VAL A 188 16.76 0.26 -1.62
N ARG A 189 16.61 0.42 -2.92
CA ARG A 189 16.74 1.72 -3.59
C ARG A 189 15.48 2.04 -4.38
N THR A 190 14.98 3.24 -4.21
CA THR A 190 13.95 3.82 -5.08
C THR A 190 14.56 4.26 -6.39
N VAL A 191 14.39 3.49 -7.46
CA VAL A 191 15.02 3.75 -8.77
C VAL A 191 14.28 4.83 -9.54
N ALA A 192 12.95 4.89 -9.39
CA ALA A 192 12.11 5.86 -10.07
C ALA A 192 10.94 6.28 -9.18
N SER A 193 10.59 7.56 -9.21
CA SER A 193 9.44 8.11 -8.52
C SER A 193 8.95 9.38 -9.21
N ASN A 194 7.63 9.51 -9.40
CA ASN A 194 6.98 10.74 -9.89
C ASN A 194 7.57 11.31 -11.19
N GLY A 195 7.94 10.44 -12.13
CA GLY A 195 8.55 10.83 -13.39
C GLY A 195 10.06 11.15 -13.32
N ASN A 196 10.65 11.13 -12.13
CA ASN A 196 12.09 11.20 -11.96
C ASN A 196 12.69 9.79 -11.96
N VAL A 197 13.85 9.62 -12.57
CA VAL A 197 14.61 8.38 -12.63
C VAL A 197 16.01 8.63 -12.10
N TRP A 198 16.51 7.71 -11.29
CA TRP A 198 17.89 7.76 -10.83
C TRP A 198 18.87 7.57 -12.00
N ASP A 199 19.90 8.38 -12.07
CA ASP A 199 20.90 8.38 -13.15
C ASP A 199 22.02 7.33 -12.95
N GLY A 200 21.96 6.59 -11.86
CA GLY A 200 22.97 5.57 -11.54
C GLY A 200 24.27 6.10 -10.93
N LYS A 201 24.39 7.40 -10.66
CA LYS A 201 25.66 8.01 -10.25
C LYS A 201 25.70 8.47 -8.80
N GLU A 202 24.71 9.24 -8.38
CA GLU A 202 24.71 9.84 -7.05
C GLU A 202 23.57 9.28 -6.22
N ASP A 203 23.87 8.91 -4.98
CA ASP A 203 22.87 8.57 -3.99
C ASP A 203 22.14 9.82 -3.54
N ARG A 204 20.83 9.79 -3.51
CA ARG A 204 19.97 10.84 -2.97
C ARG A 204 19.44 10.39 -1.63
N SER A 205 19.25 11.32 -0.72
CA SER A 205 18.53 11.11 0.53
C SER A 205 17.08 11.54 0.40
N SER A 206 16.19 10.88 1.11
CA SER A 206 14.77 11.25 1.25
C SER A 206 14.56 12.42 2.19
#